data_3f9bf19909bf408decb53f5144abe136
#
_entry.id   3f9bf19909bf408decb53f5144abe136
#
_cell.length_a   1.000
_cell.length_b   1.000
_cell.length_c   1.000
_cell.angle_alpha   90.00
_cell.angle_beta   90.00
_cell.angle_gamma   90.00
#
_symmetry.space_group_name_H-M   'P 1'
#
loop_
_entity.id
_entity.type
_entity.pdbx_description
1 polymer ?
#
loop_
_entity_poly.entity_id
_entity_poly.type
_entity_poly.pdbx_seq_one_letter_code
_entity_poly.pdbx_strand_id
1 'polypeptide(L)'
;MGVNESRAAIEAGKACLGIEFGSTRIKAVLIDEAGLPIAQGAHDWENQLENGIWTYSMDAVWAGIQDSYAKLLEDVRAQYGVGITKLAAIGISAMMHGYIPVNAAGEQLVPFRTWRNTITGEAAAILTEKLSFNIPQRWSVAHLYQAILNGEAHVSDIAFLTTLAGYVHWQLTGEKVIGIGDGSGMFPIDSETNQYDAKKLAVFDALVAEKGCTWKLEDILPKLLMAGEEAGRLTEAGAKKLDVSGALQAGVPLCPPEGDAGTGMVATNSVAKRTGNVSAGTSVFAMIVLEIGRASCRERV
;
A
#
# COMPACT_ATOMS: atom_id res chain seq x y z
N MET A 1 -3.48 7.55 -29.18
CA MET A 1 -4.64 6.76 -29.71
C MET A 1 -5.80 7.68 -30.03
N GLY A 2 -6.58 7.37 -31.06
CA GLY A 2 -7.84 8.08 -31.33
C GLY A 2 -8.95 7.58 -30.40
N VAL A 3 -10.04 8.36 -30.25
CA VAL A 3 -11.20 8.02 -29.41
C VAL A 3 -11.76 6.62 -29.70
N ASN A 4 -11.77 6.20 -30.98
CA ASN A 4 -12.26 4.88 -31.37
C ASN A 4 -11.34 3.73 -30.93
N GLU A 5 -10.02 3.94 -30.87
CA GLU A 5 -9.06 2.94 -30.41
C GLU A 5 -9.15 2.74 -28.89
N SER A 6 -9.24 3.83 -28.13
CA SER A 6 -9.46 3.76 -26.68
C SER A 6 -10.79 3.10 -26.33
N ARG A 7 -11.85 3.43 -27.05
CA ARG A 7 -13.15 2.77 -26.93
C ARG A 7 -13.04 1.26 -27.16
N ALA A 8 -12.41 0.85 -28.26
CA ALA A 8 -12.22 -0.57 -28.58
C ALA A 8 -11.39 -1.31 -27.51
N ALA A 9 -10.35 -0.66 -26.94
CA ALA A 9 -9.55 -1.21 -25.85
C ALA A 9 -10.39 -1.43 -24.58
N ILE A 10 -11.27 -0.47 -24.23
CA ILE A 10 -12.18 -0.59 -23.07
C ILE A 10 -13.16 -1.75 -23.27
N GLU A 11 -13.85 -1.79 -24.42
CA GLU A 11 -14.83 -2.84 -24.77
C GLU A 11 -14.18 -4.25 -24.79
N ALA A 12 -12.93 -4.34 -25.23
CA ALA A 12 -12.15 -5.58 -25.24
C ALA A 12 -11.55 -5.96 -23.86
N GLY A 13 -11.68 -5.12 -22.84
CA GLY A 13 -11.09 -5.37 -21.50
C GLY A 13 -9.56 -5.30 -21.49
N LYS A 14 -8.94 -4.51 -22.35
CA LYS A 14 -7.49 -4.35 -22.50
C LYS A 14 -6.92 -3.17 -21.73
N ALA A 15 -7.77 -2.33 -21.17
CA ALA A 15 -7.36 -1.21 -20.33
C ALA A 15 -6.97 -1.67 -18.92
N CYS A 16 -5.98 -1.00 -18.31
CA CYS A 16 -5.58 -1.23 -16.94
C CYS A 16 -6.07 -0.11 -16.03
N LEU A 17 -6.47 -0.46 -14.80
CA LEU A 17 -6.91 0.46 -13.78
C LEU A 17 -5.84 0.63 -12.70
N GLY A 18 -5.37 1.85 -12.47
CA GLY A 18 -4.55 2.23 -11.32
C GLY A 18 -5.40 2.98 -10.30
N ILE A 19 -5.27 2.62 -9.02
CA ILE A 19 -5.93 3.32 -7.91
C ILE A 19 -4.86 3.74 -6.91
N GLU A 20 -4.80 5.05 -6.60
CA GLU A 20 -3.86 5.64 -5.64
C GLU A 20 -4.61 6.25 -4.46
N PHE A 21 -4.25 5.86 -3.25
CA PHE A 21 -4.69 6.47 -2.00
C PHE A 21 -3.63 7.47 -1.51
N GLY A 22 -3.67 8.69 -2.06
CA GLY A 22 -2.84 9.79 -1.57
C GLY A 22 -3.39 10.40 -0.28
N SER A 23 -2.59 11.23 0.40
CA SER A 23 -2.97 11.79 1.72
C SER A 23 -4.18 12.76 1.68
N THR A 24 -4.49 13.35 0.52
CA THR A 24 -5.59 14.31 0.37
C THR A 24 -6.58 13.93 -0.72
N ARG A 25 -6.26 12.89 -1.50
CA ARG A 25 -7.08 12.49 -2.65
C ARG A 25 -6.88 11.02 -2.98
N ILE A 26 -7.98 10.34 -3.25
CA ILE A 26 -8.00 9.01 -3.88
C ILE A 26 -8.22 9.23 -5.38
N LYS A 27 -7.39 8.61 -6.22
CA LYS A 27 -7.48 8.73 -7.67
C LYS A 27 -7.64 7.35 -8.30
N ALA A 28 -8.51 7.27 -9.29
CA ALA A 28 -8.64 6.14 -10.19
C ALA A 28 -8.29 6.61 -11.62
N VAL A 29 -7.37 5.92 -12.27
CA VAL A 29 -6.90 6.26 -13.62
C VAL A 29 -6.96 5.01 -14.49
N LEU A 30 -7.61 5.12 -15.66
CA LEU A 30 -7.63 4.10 -16.68
C LEU A 30 -6.56 4.42 -17.73
N ILE A 31 -5.70 3.44 -18.01
CA ILE A 31 -4.68 3.55 -19.05
C ILE A 31 -4.92 2.53 -20.16
N ASP A 32 -4.49 2.85 -21.37
CA ASP A 32 -4.51 1.95 -22.52
C ASP A 32 -3.27 1.04 -22.59
N GLU A 33 -3.18 0.22 -23.64
CA GLU A 33 -2.05 -0.69 -23.88
C GLU A 33 -0.71 0.05 -24.13
N ALA A 34 -0.75 1.35 -24.44
CA ALA A 34 0.44 2.20 -24.58
C ALA A 34 0.83 2.89 -23.27
N GLY A 35 0.07 2.69 -22.17
CA GLY A 35 0.26 3.33 -20.89
C GLY A 35 -0.23 4.78 -20.85
N LEU A 36 -1.02 5.22 -21.80
CA LEU A 36 -1.57 6.58 -21.84
C LEU A 36 -2.87 6.66 -21.01
N PRO A 37 -3.03 7.66 -20.14
CA PRO A 37 -4.29 7.89 -19.45
C PRO A 37 -5.42 8.19 -20.44
N ILE A 38 -6.53 7.44 -20.31
CA ILE A 38 -7.70 7.57 -21.18
C ILE A 38 -8.96 7.99 -20.42
N ALA A 39 -9.01 7.77 -19.11
CA ALA A 39 -10.08 8.27 -18.25
C ALA A 39 -9.59 8.36 -16.80
N GLN A 40 -10.27 9.18 -15.97
CA GLN A 40 -9.93 9.35 -14.57
C GLN A 40 -11.13 9.69 -13.70
N GLY A 41 -11.00 9.40 -12.41
CA GLY A 41 -11.91 9.85 -11.36
C GLY A 41 -11.16 10.13 -10.08
N ALA A 42 -11.68 11.00 -9.23
CA ALA A 42 -11.02 11.34 -7.97
C ALA A 42 -12.02 11.66 -6.86
N HIS A 43 -11.59 11.38 -5.63
CA HIS A 43 -12.30 11.70 -4.39
C HIS A 43 -11.36 12.43 -3.44
N ASP A 44 -11.74 13.61 -3.00
CA ASP A 44 -10.99 14.37 -2.00
C ASP A 44 -11.37 13.88 -0.60
N TRP A 45 -10.37 13.65 0.24
CA TRP A 45 -10.54 13.23 1.62
C TRP A 45 -9.48 13.84 2.53
N GLU A 46 -9.64 13.71 3.84
CA GLU A 46 -8.74 14.30 4.82
C GLU A 46 -8.38 13.31 5.94
N ASN A 47 -7.13 13.41 6.39
CA ASN A 47 -6.63 12.72 7.57
C ASN A 47 -7.27 13.34 8.83
N GLN A 48 -7.80 12.52 9.71
CA GLN A 48 -8.48 12.96 10.93
C GLN A 48 -7.63 12.69 12.16
N LEU A 49 -7.68 13.59 13.13
CA LEU A 49 -7.04 13.40 14.43
C LEU A 49 -8.09 12.95 15.45
N GLU A 50 -8.10 11.65 15.76
CA GLU A 50 -9.03 11.04 16.69
C GLU A 50 -8.28 10.52 17.92
N ASN A 51 -8.62 11.02 19.10
CA ASN A 51 -7.97 10.63 20.37
C ASN A 51 -6.42 10.71 20.33
N GLY A 52 -5.87 11.68 19.61
CA GLY A 52 -4.43 11.86 19.43
C GLY A 52 -3.79 10.99 18.34
N ILE A 53 -4.57 10.24 17.58
CA ILE A 53 -4.12 9.38 16.49
C ILE A 53 -4.56 9.96 15.15
N TRP A 54 -3.60 10.19 14.25
CA TRP A 54 -3.89 10.53 12.87
C TRP A 54 -4.35 9.28 12.11
N THR A 55 -5.57 9.31 11.59
CA THR A 55 -6.26 8.15 11.01
C THR A 55 -7.10 8.51 9.79
N TYR A 56 -7.51 7.49 9.05
CA TYR A 56 -8.66 7.46 8.14
C TYR A 56 -9.53 6.28 8.54
N SER A 57 -10.85 6.46 8.60
CA SER A 57 -11.75 5.34 8.85
C SER A 57 -11.78 4.41 7.63
N MET A 58 -12.00 3.10 7.85
CA MET A 58 -12.15 2.16 6.74
C MET A 58 -13.42 2.44 5.92
N ASP A 59 -14.45 3.02 6.52
CA ASP A 59 -15.64 3.49 5.78
C ASP A 59 -15.26 4.62 4.80
N ALA A 60 -14.42 5.57 5.22
CA ALA A 60 -13.92 6.62 4.33
C ALA A 60 -13.04 6.06 3.20
N VAL A 61 -12.22 5.04 3.48
CA VAL A 61 -11.43 4.33 2.46
C VAL A 61 -12.35 3.75 1.39
N TRP A 62 -13.40 3.01 1.80
CA TRP A 62 -14.31 2.37 0.84
C TRP A 62 -15.21 3.36 0.13
N ALA A 63 -15.75 4.35 0.82
CA ALA A 63 -16.53 5.41 0.18
C ALA A 63 -15.71 6.18 -0.86
N GLY A 64 -14.46 6.47 -0.55
CA GLY A 64 -13.58 7.21 -1.44
C GLY A 64 -13.14 6.43 -2.68
N ILE A 65 -12.83 5.13 -2.56
CA ILE A 65 -12.49 4.31 -3.73
C ILE A 65 -13.72 4.11 -4.63
N GLN A 66 -14.89 3.90 -4.06
CA GLN A 66 -16.15 3.74 -4.80
C GLN A 66 -16.52 5.02 -5.55
N ASP A 67 -16.42 6.19 -4.91
CA ASP A 67 -16.68 7.48 -5.55
C ASP A 67 -15.68 7.79 -6.66
N SER A 68 -14.38 7.55 -6.42
CA SER A 68 -13.36 7.77 -7.46
C SER A 68 -13.56 6.85 -8.67
N TYR A 69 -13.93 5.58 -8.43
CA TYR A 69 -14.24 4.63 -9.51
C TYR A 69 -15.53 5.00 -10.25
N ALA A 70 -16.59 5.42 -9.54
CA ALA A 70 -17.84 5.86 -10.16
C ALA A 70 -17.61 7.08 -11.08
N LYS A 71 -16.83 8.06 -10.63
CA LYS A 71 -16.44 9.23 -11.46
C LYS A 71 -15.62 8.83 -12.67
N LEU A 72 -14.74 7.84 -12.54
CA LEU A 72 -14.02 7.28 -13.69
C LEU A 72 -14.98 6.63 -14.68
N LEU A 73 -15.99 5.89 -14.23
CA LEU A 73 -17.04 5.32 -15.11
C LEU A 73 -17.85 6.43 -15.82
N GLU A 74 -18.15 7.54 -15.15
CA GLU A 74 -18.81 8.71 -15.75
C GLU A 74 -17.95 9.33 -16.84
N ASP A 75 -16.64 9.50 -16.59
CA ASP A 75 -15.68 10.03 -17.54
C ASP A 75 -15.55 9.11 -18.78
N VAL A 76 -15.47 7.79 -18.57
CA VAL A 76 -15.49 6.80 -19.68
C VAL A 76 -16.76 6.91 -20.51
N ARG A 77 -17.94 7.03 -19.89
CA ARG A 77 -19.19 7.20 -20.61
C ARG A 77 -19.24 8.50 -21.40
N ALA A 78 -18.78 9.58 -20.80
CA ALA A 78 -18.79 10.90 -21.45
C ALA A 78 -17.87 10.95 -22.69
N GLN A 79 -16.68 10.35 -22.59
CA GLN A 79 -15.68 10.40 -23.66
C GLN A 79 -15.92 9.34 -24.75
N TYR A 80 -16.34 8.12 -24.35
CA TYR A 80 -16.35 6.94 -25.25
C TYR A 80 -17.74 6.34 -25.47
N GLY A 81 -18.76 6.70 -24.67
CA GLY A 81 -20.12 6.16 -24.80
C GLY A 81 -20.26 4.69 -24.39
N VAL A 82 -19.30 4.14 -23.62
CA VAL A 82 -19.25 2.73 -23.18
C VAL A 82 -19.11 2.61 -21.67
N GLY A 83 -19.29 1.40 -21.13
CA GLY A 83 -19.02 1.07 -19.73
C GLY A 83 -17.82 0.11 -19.61
N ILE A 84 -17.27 0.01 -18.39
CA ILE A 84 -16.22 -0.95 -18.05
C ILE A 84 -16.88 -2.21 -17.48
N THR A 85 -16.64 -3.36 -18.12
CA THR A 85 -17.06 -4.66 -17.59
C THR A 85 -15.89 -5.59 -17.32
N LYS A 86 -14.77 -5.35 -17.99
CA LYS A 86 -13.52 -6.11 -17.87
C LYS A 86 -12.32 -5.17 -17.89
N LEU A 87 -11.24 -5.60 -17.26
CA LEU A 87 -9.96 -4.91 -17.24
C LEU A 87 -8.83 -5.92 -17.50
N ALA A 88 -7.72 -5.45 -18.06
CA ALA A 88 -6.52 -6.27 -18.24
C ALA A 88 -5.80 -6.51 -16.89
N ALA A 89 -5.72 -5.48 -16.04
CA ALA A 89 -5.15 -5.56 -14.71
C ALA A 89 -5.66 -4.42 -13.81
N ILE A 90 -5.50 -4.60 -12.49
CA ILE A 90 -5.71 -3.55 -11.49
C ILE A 90 -4.43 -3.40 -10.66
N GLY A 91 -3.97 -2.16 -10.46
CA GLY A 91 -2.89 -1.80 -9.55
C GLY A 91 -3.38 -0.94 -8.40
N ILE A 92 -2.95 -1.26 -7.17
CA ILE A 92 -3.25 -0.48 -5.96
C ILE A 92 -1.97 0.15 -5.47
N SER A 93 -1.99 1.46 -5.27
CA SER A 93 -0.94 2.24 -4.61
C SER A 93 -1.54 3.03 -3.46
N ALA A 94 -0.81 3.17 -2.36
CA ALA A 94 -1.28 3.98 -1.24
C ALA A 94 -0.10 4.70 -0.56
N MET A 95 -0.44 5.72 0.25
CA MET A 95 0.53 6.29 1.18
C MET A 95 1.23 5.18 1.96
N MET A 96 2.55 5.21 1.94
CA MET A 96 3.38 4.18 2.58
C MET A 96 3.23 4.14 4.09
N HIS A 97 3.67 3.04 4.68
CA HIS A 97 3.74 2.86 6.13
C HIS A 97 2.37 2.74 6.80
N GLY A 98 2.37 2.87 8.12
CA GLY A 98 1.17 2.80 8.93
C GLY A 98 0.94 1.42 9.55
N TYR A 99 -0.16 1.31 10.28
CA TYR A 99 -0.43 0.19 11.15
C TYR A 99 -1.91 -0.17 11.10
N ILE A 100 -2.22 -1.28 10.45
CA ILE A 100 -3.55 -1.87 10.34
C ILE A 100 -3.48 -3.31 10.84
N PRO A 101 -3.62 -3.55 12.16
CA PRO A 101 -3.67 -4.89 12.72
C PRO A 101 -5.08 -5.45 12.58
N VAL A 102 -5.16 -6.73 12.22
CA VAL A 102 -6.40 -7.46 11.95
C VAL A 102 -6.38 -8.78 12.72
N ASN A 103 -7.52 -9.18 13.28
CA ASN A 103 -7.67 -10.45 13.99
C ASN A 103 -7.91 -11.63 13.01
N ALA A 104 -8.04 -12.85 13.57
CA ALA A 104 -8.27 -14.04 12.78
C ALA A 104 -9.63 -14.05 12.05
N ALA A 105 -10.62 -13.28 12.52
CA ALA A 105 -11.91 -13.10 11.86
C ALA A 105 -11.87 -12.07 10.71
N GLY A 106 -10.74 -11.38 10.53
CA GLY A 106 -10.60 -10.34 9.51
C GLY A 106 -11.08 -8.96 9.95
N GLU A 107 -11.27 -8.75 11.24
CA GLU A 107 -11.72 -7.49 11.81
C GLU A 107 -10.52 -6.61 12.21
N GLN A 108 -10.60 -5.32 11.91
CA GLN A 108 -9.61 -4.33 12.33
C GLN A 108 -9.65 -4.15 13.86
N LEU A 109 -8.51 -4.28 14.51
CA LEU A 109 -8.42 -4.29 15.97
C LEU A 109 -8.35 -2.90 16.59
N VAL A 110 -7.72 -1.95 15.92
CA VAL A 110 -7.59 -0.54 16.34
C VAL A 110 -7.68 0.38 15.14
N PRO A 111 -7.99 1.69 15.30
CA PRO A 111 -7.98 2.63 14.19
C PRO A 111 -6.66 2.61 13.41
N PHE A 112 -6.73 2.81 12.09
CA PHE A 112 -5.56 2.89 11.23
C PHE A 112 -4.62 4.01 11.73
N ARG A 113 -3.38 3.67 12.11
CA ARG A 113 -2.36 4.64 12.49
C ARG A 113 -1.54 4.98 11.25
N THR A 114 -1.70 6.19 10.73
CA THR A 114 -1.05 6.62 9.49
C THR A 114 0.42 6.97 9.69
N TRP A 115 1.15 7.17 8.58
CA TRP A 115 2.54 7.64 8.56
C TRP A 115 2.77 8.97 9.31
N ARG A 116 1.71 9.74 9.55
CA ARG A 116 1.74 11.05 10.19
C ARG A 116 1.92 10.98 11.71
N ASN A 117 1.68 9.81 12.30
CA ASN A 117 1.83 9.62 13.74
C ASN A 117 3.30 9.60 14.16
N THR A 118 3.63 10.35 15.22
CA THR A 118 4.96 10.43 15.83
C THR A 118 4.98 9.85 17.25
N ILE A 119 4.07 8.92 17.55
CA ILE A 119 3.85 8.34 18.88
C ILE A 119 4.76 7.14 19.18
N THR A 120 5.66 6.78 18.31
CA THR A 120 6.47 5.55 18.34
C THR A 120 7.96 5.83 18.59
N GLY A 121 8.29 6.96 19.19
CA GLY A 121 9.67 7.40 19.37
C GLY A 121 10.52 6.42 20.18
N GLU A 122 9.97 5.89 21.28
CA GLU A 122 10.64 4.91 22.15
C GLU A 122 10.88 3.60 21.40
N ALA A 123 9.85 3.04 20.78
CA ALA A 123 9.95 1.81 19.99
C ALA A 123 10.96 1.94 18.85
N ALA A 124 10.93 3.05 18.10
CA ALA A 124 11.84 3.30 17.00
C ALA A 124 13.31 3.36 17.47
N ALA A 125 13.58 4.00 18.61
CA ALA A 125 14.93 4.08 19.18
C ALA A 125 15.45 2.69 19.59
N ILE A 126 14.64 1.92 20.33
CA ILE A 126 15.00 0.57 20.79
C ILE A 126 15.23 -0.35 19.57
N LEU A 127 14.31 -0.37 18.61
CA LEU A 127 14.45 -1.22 17.44
C LEU A 127 15.64 -0.83 16.56
N THR A 128 15.95 0.47 16.42
CA THR A 128 17.12 0.93 15.69
C THR A 128 18.42 0.39 16.32
N GLU A 129 18.52 0.41 17.65
CA GLU A 129 19.66 -0.16 18.36
C GLU A 129 19.73 -1.68 18.20
N LYS A 130 18.65 -2.39 18.55
CA LYS A 130 18.62 -3.84 18.59
C LYS A 130 18.78 -4.50 17.22
N LEU A 131 18.16 -3.93 16.18
CA LEU A 131 18.26 -4.44 14.82
C LEU A 131 19.51 -3.92 14.08
N SER A 132 20.29 -3.01 14.67
CA SER A 132 21.40 -2.33 14.00
C SER A 132 21.00 -1.77 12.63
N PHE A 133 19.79 -1.21 12.57
CA PHE A 133 19.17 -0.72 11.34
C PHE A 133 18.26 0.47 11.69
N ASN A 134 18.33 1.57 10.94
CA ASN A 134 17.48 2.72 11.21
C ASN A 134 16.00 2.39 11.00
N ILE A 135 15.22 2.42 12.08
CA ILE A 135 13.76 2.19 12.07
C ILE A 135 13.05 3.53 12.28
N PRO A 136 12.48 4.11 11.23
CA PRO A 136 11.71 5.35 11.36
C PRO A 136 10.42 5.14 12.17
N GLN A 137 9.99 6.19 12.89
CA GLN A 137 8.79 6.15 13.73
C GLN A 137 7.51 5.76 12.97
N ARG A 138 7.43 6.08 11.67
CA ARG A 138 6.26 5.80 10.83
C ARG A 138 6.14 4.35 10.35
N TRP A 139 7.16 3.52 10.54
CA TRP A 139 7.15 2.13 10.08
C TRP A 139 6.17 1.27 10.87
N SER A 140 5.58 0.27 10.21
CA SER A 140 4.59 -0.62 10.83
C SER A 140 5.14 -1.35 12.04
N VAL A 141 6.40 -1.80 12.00
CA VAL A 141 7.07 -2.47 13.13
C VAL A 141 7.29 -1.54 14.32
N ALA A 142 7.52 -0.23 14.09
CA ALA A 142 7.65 0.74 15.18
C ALA A 142 6.30 0.94 15.90
N HIS A 143 5.20 1.00 15.15
CA HIS A 143 3.86 1.04 15.74
C HIS A 143 3.52 -0.22 16.51
N LEU A 144 3.84 -1.39 15.96
CA LEU A 144 3.62 -2.68 16.62
C LEU A 144 4.39 -2.75 17.93
N TYR A 145 5.68 -2.43 17.91
CA TYR A 145 6.52 -2.52 19.11
C TYR A 145 6.10 -1.48 20.15
N GLN A 146 5.67 -0.30 19.73
CA GLN A 146 5.12 0.70 20.65
C GLN A 146 3.83 0.21 21.31
N ALA A 147 2.94 -0.45 20.57
CA ALA A 147 1.74 -1.06 21.14
C ALA A 147 2.07 -2.13 22.18
N ILE A 148 3.13 -2.92 21.95
CA ILE A 148 3.65 -3.91 22.91
C ILE A 148 4.19 -3.22 24.15
N LEU A 149 4.99 -2.16 24.01
CA LEU A 149 5.54 -1.39 25.14
C LEU A 149 4.44 -0.76 25.99
N ASN A 150 3.38 -0.29 25.33
CA ASN A 150 2.21 0.30 26.00
C ASN A 150 1.31 -0.76 26.67
N GLY A 151 1.51 -2.07 26.42
CA GLY A 151 0.62 -3.13 26.90
C GLY A 151 -0.78 -3.07 26.28
N GLU A 152 -0.90 -2.65 25.02
CA GLU A 152 -2.20 -2.53 24.34
C GLU A 152 -2.82 -3.92 24.13
N ALA A 153 -4.06 -4.11 24.60
CA ALA A 153 -4.72 -5.41 24.67
C ALA A 153 -4.86 -6.12 23.30
N HIS A 154 -5.01 -5.37 22.21
CA HIS A 154 -5.19 -5.92 20.88
C HIS A 154 -3.98 -6.70 20.35
N VAL A 155 -2.80 -6.52 20.94
CA VAL A 155 -1.55 -7.13 20.46
C VAL A 155 -1.61 -8.66 20.44
N SER A 156 -2.28 -9.26 21.43
CA SER A 156 -2.46 -10.73 21.50
C SER A 156 -3.34 -11.30 20.40
N ASP A 157 -4.22 -10.50 19.83
CA ASP A 157 -5.24 -10.93 18.86
C ASP A 157 -4.82 -10.68 17.41
N ILE A 158 -3.63 -10.12 17.18
CA ILE A 158 -3.14 -9.84 15.83
C ILE A 158 -2.88 -11.15 15.09
N ALA A 159 -3.59 -11.36 13.99
CA ALA A 159 -3.39 -12.47 13.06
C ALA A 159 -2.90 -12.01 11.68
N PHE A 160 -2.96 -10.70 11.41
CA PHE A 160 -2.44 -10.09 10.21
C PHE A 160 -2.16 -8.60 10.44
N LEU A 161 -1.00 -8.15 10.02
CA LEU A 161 -0.57 -6.75 10.06
C LEU A 161 -0.26 -6.26 8.66
N THR A 162 -0.86 -5.15 8.25
CA THR A 162 -0.68 -4.65 6.87
C THR A 162 -0.69 -3.13 6.81
N THR A 163 -0.40 -2.60 5.61
CA THR A 163 -0.53 -1.20 5.20
C THR A 163 -1.89 -0.96 4.55
N LEU A 164 -2.19 0.28 4.17
CA LEU A 164 -3.42 0.61 3.47
C LEU A 164 -3.50 -0.07 2.08
N ALA A 165 -2.41 -0.07 1.31
CA ALA A 165 -2.36 -0.75 0.01
C ALA A 165 -2.60 -2.25 0.16
N GLY A 166 -1.92 -2.90 1.09
CA GLY A 166 -2.10 -4.32 1.39
C GLY A 166 -3.50 -4.65 1.91
N TYR A 167 -4.10 -3.80 2.75
CA TYR A 167 -5.46 -3.98 3.23
C TYR A 167 -6.49 -3.95 2.09
N VAL A 168 -6.45 -2.93 1.24
CA VAL A 168 -7.37 -2.82 0.10
C VAL A 168 -7.19 -3.99 -0.85
N HIS A 169 -5.96 -4.35 -1.18
CA HIS A 169 -5.66 -5.50 -2.03
C HIS A 169 -6.23 -6.80 -1.47
N TRP A 170 -5.97 -7.09 -0.19
CA TRP A 170 -6.51 -8.27 0.48
C TRP A 170 -8.03 -8.33 0.43
N GLN A 171 -8.70 -7.21 0.67
CA GLN A 171 -10.16 -7.15 0.61
C GLN A 171 -10.72 -7.38 -0.81
N LEU A 172 -9.97 -7.04 -1.86
CA LEU A 172 -10.36 -7.24 -3.25
C LEU A 172 -10.07 -8.66 -3.76
N THR A 173 -8.99 -9.29 -3.27
CA THR A 173 -8.48 -10.56 -3.80
C THR A 173 -8.59 -11.74 -2.84
N GLY A 174 -8.60 -11.49 -1.53
CA GLY A 174 -8.41 -12.50 -0.48
C GLY A 174 -6.94 -12.80 -0.18
N GLU A 175 -5.99 -12.29 -0.98
CA GLU A 175 -4.55 -12.59 -0.85
C GLU A 175 -3.86 -11.61 0.11
N LYS A 176 -3.15 -12.15 1.11
CA LYS A 176 -2.38 -11.38 2.10
C LYS A 176 -0.95 -11.16 1.61
N VAL A 177 -0.80 -10.33 0.60
CA VAL A 177 0.47 -10.03 -0.07
C VAL A 177 0.74 -8.53 -0.11
N ILE A 178 1.99 -8.15 -0.33
CA ILE A 178 2.43 -6.77 -0.48
C ILE A 178 3.60 -6.69 -1.44
N GLY A 179 3.73 -5.62 -2.19
CA GLY A 179 4.91 -5.35 -3.00
C GLY A 179 6.12 -5.04 -2.13
N ILE A 180 7.30 -5.40 -2.62
CA ILE A 180 8.55 -5.24 -1.85
C ILE A 180 8.84 -3.79 -1.47
N GLY A 181 8.41 -2.82 -2.30
CA GLY A 181 8.58 -1.40 -2.03
C GLY A 181 7.84 -0.97 -0.78
N ASP A 182 6.56 -1.30 -0.66
CA ASP A 182 5.74 -0.96 0.51
C ASP A 182 6.12 -1.83 1.72
N GLY A 183 6.41 -3.12 1.51
CA GLY A 183 6.90 -4.03 2.54
C GLY A 183 8.19 -3.57 3.20
N SER A 184 9.07 -2.88 2.46
CA SER A 184 10.29 -2.26 2.99
C SER A 184 10.03 -1.16 4.02
N GLY A 185 8.83 -0.60 4.04
CA GLY A 185 8.35 0.34 5.05
C GLY A 185 7.66 -0.33 6.24
N MET A 186 7.48 -1.64 6.21
CA MET A 186 6.95 -2.42 7.33
C MET A 186 8.07 -2.99 8.20
N PHE A 187 9.05 -3.63 7.58
CA PHE A 187 10.20 -4.26 8.24
C PHE A 187 11.40 -4.29 7.30
N PRO A 188 12.66 -4.36 7.82
CA PRO A 188 13.86 -4.45 7.00
C PRO A 188 13.86 -5.63 6.02
N ILE A 189 14.25 -5.36 4.77
CA ILE A 189 14.36 -6.32 3.68
C ILE A 189 15.83 -6.72 3.49
N ASP A 190 16.09 -7.99 3.26
CA ASP A 190 17.34 -8.50 2.75
C ASP A 190 17.37 -8.38 1.23
N SER A 191 18.29 -7.56 0.72
CA SER A 191 18.43 -7.27 -0.72
C SER A 191 18.96 -8.44 -1.56
N GLU A 192 19.50 -9.47 -0.93
CA GLU A 192 19.98 -10.69 -1.65
C GLU A 192 18.82 -11.65 -1.89
N THR A 193 17.95 -11.80 -0.88
CA THR A 193 16.81 -12.73 -0.95
C THR A 193 15.51 -12.08 -1.40
N ASN A 194 15.41 -10.74 -1.34
CA ASN A 194 14.18 -9.96 -1.52
C ASN A 194 13.06 -10.39 -0.57
N GLN A 195 13.43 -10.83 0.62
CA GLN A 195 12.51 -11.22 1.69
C GLN A 195 12.80 -10.39 2.95
N TYR A 196 11.93 -10.44 3.93
CA TYR A 196 12.22 -9.86 5.25
C TYR A 196 13.52 -10.42 5.81
N ASP A 197 14.36 -9.55 6.37
CA ASP A 197 15.68 -9.94 6.90
C ASP A 197 15.51 -10.95 8.06
N ALA A 198 15.80 -12.21 7.79
CA ALA A 198 15.60 -13.32 8.73
C ALA A 198 16.37 -13.15 10.04
N LYS A 199 17.57 -12.51 10.01
CA LYS A 199 18.36 -12.25 11.21
C LYS A 199 17.67 -11.21 12.11
N LYS A 200 17.09 -10.18 11.50
CA LYS A 200 16.37 -9.14 12.22
C LYS A 200 15.01 -9.64 12.71
N LEU A 201 14.33 -10.50 11.94
CA LEU A 201 13.12 -11.19 12.40
C LEU A 201 13.41 -11.98 13.69
N ALA A 202 14.48 -12.79 13.72
CA ALA A 202 14.85 -13.55 14.92
C ALA A 202 15.15 -12.66 16.13
N VAL A 203 15.80 -11.51 15.92
CA VAL A 203 16.05 -10.53 17.02
C VAL A 203 14.74 -9.92 17.49
N PHE A 204 13.84 -9.53 16.58
CA PHE A 204 12.54 -8.96 16.94
C PHE A 204 11.68 -9.99 17.71
N ASP A 205 11.60 -11.23 17.21
CA ASP A 205 10.81 -12.29 17.85
C ASP A 205 11.30 -12.57 19.28
N ALA A 206 12.64 -12.56 19.51
CA ALA A 206 13.19 -12.70 20.85
C ALA A 206 12.76 -11.52 21.77
N LEU A 207 12.80 -10.28 21.28
CA LEU A 207 12.39 -9.10 22.04
C LEU A 207 10.91 -9.15 22.43
N VAL A 208 10.04 -9.58 21.54
CA VAL A 208 8.58 -9.61 21.81
C VAL A 208 8.18 -10.83 22.64
N ALA A 209 8.90 -11.94 22.54
CA ALA A 209 8.71 -13.11 23.40
C ALA A 209 8.97 -12.77 24.88
N GLU A 210 9.98 -11.94 25.19
CA GLU A 210 10.24 -11.43 26.55
C GLU A 210 9.07 -10.58 27.09
N LYS A 211 8.22 -10.04 26.20
CA LYS A 211 7.02 -9.27 26.53
C LYS A 211 5.75 -10.12 26.55
N GLY A 212 5.86 -11.43 26.32
CA GLY A 212 4.74 -12.37 26.36
C GLY A 212 3.98 -12.55 25.04
N CYS A 213 4.46 -12.04 23.92
CA CYS A 213 3.88 -12.32 22.62
C CYS A 213 4.10 -13.79 22.24
N THR A 214 3.07 -14.45 21.72
CA THR A 214 3.09 -15.88 21.35
C THR A 214 3.24 -16.11 19.85
N TRP A 215 2.98 -15.10 19.03
CA TRP A 215 3.15 -15.11 17.57
C TRP A 215 4.56 -14.68 17.18
N LYS A 216 4.99 -15.08 16.01
CA LYS A 216 6.20 -14.57 15.36
C LYS A 216 5.82 -13.48 14.35
N LEU A 217 6.71 -12.52 14.14
CA LEU A 217 6.45 -11.41 13.23
C LEU A 217 6.15 -11.90 11.80
N GLU A 218 6.89 -12.88 11.31
CA GLU A 218 6.70 -13.45 9.98
C GLU A 218 5.29 -14.05 9.77
N ASP A 219 4.68 -14.61 10.83
CA ASP A 219 3.35 -15.23 10.75
C ASP A 219 2.23 -14.20 10.55
N ILE A 220 2.47 -12.95 10.92
CA ILE A 220 1.46 -11.86 10.86
C ILE A 220 1.75 -10.85 9.75
N LEU A 221 2.95 -10.85 9.15
CA LEU A 221 3.28 -9.98 8.02
C LEU A 221 2.72 -10.52 6.69
N PRO A 222 2.43 -9.63 5.71
CA PRO A 222 2.07 -10.07 4.35
C PRO A 222 3.26 -10.71 3.66
N LYS A 223 2.99 -11.65 2.75
CA LYS A 223 4.02 -12.19 1.86
C LYS A 223 4.52 -11.10 0.90
N LEU A 224 5.85 -10.99 0.77
CA LEU A 224 6.48 -10.06 -0.17
C LEU A 224 6.42 -10.58 -1.60
N LEU A 225 6.11 -9.69 -2.53
CA LEU A 225 6.11 -9.96 -3.97
C LEU A 225 6.93 -8.90 -4.71
N MET A 226 7.61 -9.34 -5.76
CA MET A 226 8.29 -8.44 -6.70
C MET A 226 7.29 -7.93 -7.75
N ALA A 227 7.60 -6.78 -8.35
CA ALA A 227 6.82 -6.27 -9.47
C ALA A 227 6.75 -7.30 -10.59
N GLY A 228 5.54 -7.56 -11.10
CA GLY A 228 5.28 -8.56 -12.13
C GLY A 228 4.95 -9.96 -11.63
N GLU A 229 5.08 -10.25 -10.35
CA GLU A 229 4.59 -11.50 -9.77
C GLU A 229 3.07 -11.50 -9.62
N GLU A 230 2.47 -12.70 -9.62
CA GLU A 230 1.03 -12.86 -9.49
C GLU A 230 0.60 -12.58 -8.04
N ALA A 231 -0.26 -11.59 -7.86
CA ALA A 231 -0.74 -11.14 -6.55
C ALA A 231 -2.21 -11.51 -6.30
N GLY A 232 -2.77 -12.40 -7.10
CA GLY A 232 -4.16 -12.81 -7.01
C GLY A 232 -5.08 -12.09 -8.00
N ARG A 233 -6.36 -12.42 -7.92
CA ARG A 233 -7.38 -11.93 -8.85
C ARG A 233 -8.56 -11.33 -8.11
N LEU A 234 -9.19 -10.36 -8.72
CA LEU A 234 -10.42 -9.75 -8.23
C LEU A 234 -11.49 -10.83 -8.00
N THR A 235 -11.94 -10.95 -6.77
CA THR A 235 -13.03 -11.88 -6.41
C THR A 235 -14.40 -11.29 -6.78
N GLU A 236 -15.46 -12.09 -6.77
CA GLU A 236 -16.83 -11.57 -6.94
C GLU A 236 -17.20 -10.56 -5.85
N ALA A 237 -16.80 -10.85 -4.60
CA ALA A 237 -17.01 -9.92 -3.49
C ALA A 237 -16.21 -8.64 -3.65
N GLY A 238 -14.94 -8.75 -4.08
CA GLY A 238 -14.07 -7.61 -4.38
C GLY A 238 -14.60 -6.74 -5.52
N ALA A 239 -15.10 -7.36 -6.59
CA ALA A 239 -15.70 -6.63 -7.71
C ALA A 239 -16.92 -5.81 -7.26
N LYS A 240 -17.84 -6.40 -6.49
CA LYS A 240 -19.01 -5.71 -5.92
C LYS A 240 -18.61 -4.62 -4.92
N LYS A 241 -17.50 -4.81 -4.20
CA LYS A 241 -17.00 -3.86 -3.22
C LYS A 241 -16.35 -2.64 -3.89
N LEU A 242 -15.70 -2.84 -5.04
CA LEU A 242 -15.12 -1.75 -5.84
C LEU A 242 -16.17 -1.04 -6.69
N ASP A 243 -16.95 -1.81 -7.43
CA ASP A 243 -17.96 -1.32 -8.36
C ASP A 243 -19.38 -1.56 -7.83
N VAL A 244 -19.96 -0.52 -7.22
CA VAL A 244 -21.34 -0.57 -6.69
C VAL A 244 -22.40 -0.70 -7.79
N SER A 245 -22.05 -0.41 -9.07
CA SER A 245 -22.97 -0.64 -10.19
C SER A 245 -23.09 -2.13 -10.53
N GLY A 246 -22.13 -2.96 -10.11
CA GLY A 246 -22.08 -4.40 -10.35
C GLY A 246 -21.74 -4.79 -11.79
N ALA A 247 -21.25 -3.86 -12.63
CA ALA A 247 -20.89 -4.13 -14.01
C ALA A 247 -19.52 -4.82 -14.14
N LEU A 248 -18.58 -4.51 -13.24
CA LEU A 248 -17.22 -5.06 -13.27
C LEU A 248 -17.22 -6.55 -12.93
N GLN A 249 -16.65 -7.35 -13.81
CA GLN A 249 -16.54 -8.80 -13.64
C GLN A 249 -15.34 -9.18 -12.77
N ALA A 250 -15.48 -10.26 -12.02
CA ALA A 250 -14.39 -10.89 -11.28
C ALA A 250 -13.36 -11.53 -12.22
N GLY A 251 -12.21 -11.95 -11.65
CA GLY A 251 -11.15 -12.65 -12.38
C GLY A 251 -10.06 -11.73 -12.96
N VAL A 252 -10.20 -10.41 -12.85
CA VAL A 252 -9.16 -9.45 -13.26
C VAL A 252 -7.90 -9.67 -12.38
N PRO A 253 -6.69 -9.84 -12.97
CA PRO A 253 -5.48 -9.96 -12.18
C PRO A 253 -5.14 -8.64 -11.48
N LEU A 254 -4.60 -8.72 -10.25
CA LEU A 254 -4.07 -7.58 -9.54
C LEU A 254 -2.54 -7.64 -9.52
N CYS A 255 -1.92 -6.45 -9.62
CA CYS A 255 -0.49 -6.29 -9.37
C CYS A 255 -0.22 -6.35 -7.85
N PRO A 256 1.02 -6.69 -7.41
CA PRO A 256 1.41 -6.49 -6.03
C PRO A 256 1.10 -5.06 -5.57
N PRO A 257 0.41 -4.88 -4.42
CA PRO A 257 0.06 -3.54 -3.95
C PRO A 257 1.32 -2.82 -3.45
N GLU A 258 1.49 -1.55 -3.81
CA GLU A 258 2.71 -0.79 -3.56
C GLU A 258 2.47 0.54 -2.83
N GLY A 259 3.54 1.09 -2.26
CA GLY A 259 3.54 2.41 -1.70
C GLY A 259 3.69 3.51 -2.74
N ASP A 260 3.16 4.70 -2.43
CA ASP A 260 3.17 5.89 -3.29
C ASP A 260 4.58 6.34 -3.70
N ALA A 261 5.57 6.17 -2.83
CA ALA A 261 6.95 6.53 -3.12
C ALA A 261 7.54 5.68 -4.26
N GLY A 262 7.38 4.35 -4.21
CA GLY A 262 7.85 3.43 -5.25
C GLY A 262 7.14 3.63 -6.58
N THR A 263 5.81 3.72 -6.56
CA THR A 263 5.01 3.97 -7.77
C THR A 263 5.30 5.34 -8.37
N GLY A 264 5.59 6.35 -7.56
CA GLY A 264 6.03 7.68 -8.00
C GLY A 264 7.34 7.64 -8.78
N MET A 265 8.29 6.77 -8.41
CA MET A 265 9.53 6.58 -9.18
C MET A 265 9.27 5.96 -10.56
N VAL A 266 8.35 4.99 -10.63
CA VAL A 266 7.94 4.40 -11.90
C VAL A 266 7.23 5.43 -12.78
N ALA A 267 6.28 6.18 -12.22
CA ALA A 267 5.51 7.20 -12.92
C ALA A 267 6.39 8.34 -13.50
N THR A 268 7.52 8.65 -12.84
CA THR A 268 8.49 9.67 -13.30
C THR A 268 9.63 9.08 -14.14
N ASN A 269 9.58 7.80 -14.49
CA ASN A 269 10.65 7.08 -15.18
C ASN A 269 12.03 7.21 -14.50
N SER A 270 12.04 7.16 -13.16
CA SER A 270 13.22 7.40 -12.32
C SER A 270 13.76 6.11 -11.69
N VAL A 271 13.58 4.97 -12.36
CA VAL A 271 13.99 3.65 -11.85
C VAL A 271 15.36 3.18 -12.33
N ALA A 272 15.97 3.87 -13.28
CA ALA A 272 17.32 3.55 -13.75
C ALA A 272 18.37 3.96 -12.70
N LYS A 273 19.52 3.26 -12.68
CA LYS A 273 20.66 3.64 -11.84
C LYS A 273 21.07 5.10 -12.08
N ARG A 274 21.37 5.83 -11.03
CA ARG A 274 21.74 7.26 -11.03
C ARG A 274 20.61 8.19 -11.49
N THR A 275 19.37 7.71 -11.46
CA THR A 275 18.20 8.56 -11.60
C THR A 275 17.46 8.67 -10.26
N GLY A 276 16.58 9.63 -10.17
CA GLY A 276 15.77 9.83 -8.98
C GLY A 276 14.64 10.79 -9.24
N ASN A 277 13.74 10.88 -8.27
CA ASN A 277 12.68 11.87 -8.27
C ASN A 277 12.67 12.68 -6.96
N VAL A 278 12.05 13.83 -7.02
CA VAL A 278 11.74 14.66 -5.87
C VAL A 278 10.23 14.80 -5.81
N SER A 279 9.64 14.31 -4.73
CA SER A 279 8.26 14.59 -4.39
C SER A 279 8.20 15.86 -3.59
N ALA A 280 7.53 16.88 -4.10
CA ALA A 280 7.39 18.19 -3.47
C ALA A 280 5.91 18.49 -3.24
N GLY A 281 5.47 18.32 -1.99
CA GLY A 281 4.11 18.60 -1.53
C GLY A 281 4.16 19.22 -0.13
N THR A 282 3.31 18.76 0.77
CA THR A 282 3.34 19.13 2.20
C THR A 282 4.67 18.77 2.85
N SER A 283 5.28 17.67 2.40
CA SER A 283 6.66 17.27 2.70
C SER A 283 7.46 17.20 1.40
N VAL A 284 8.78 17.39 1.50
CA VAL A 284 9.68 17.22 0.38
C VAL A 284 10.61 16.06 0.67
N PHE A 285 10.65 15.07 -0.22
CA PHE A 285 11.61 13.98 -0.15
C PHE A 285 12.18 13.65 -1.52
N ALA A 286 13.41 13.17 -1.54
CA ALA A 286 14.09 12.72 -2.75
C ALA A 286 14.39 11.23 -2.65
N MET A 287 14.16 10.50 -3.74
CA MET A 287 14.56 9.10 -3.90
C MET A 287 15.54 8.98 -5.04
N ILE A 288 16.60 8.22 -4.86
CA ILE A 288 17.68 8.05 -5.84
C ILE A 288 18.02 6.58 -5.95
N VAL A 289 18.08 6.05 -7.18
CA VAL A 289 18.55 4.69 -7.47
C VAL A 289 20.07 4.67 -7.51
N LEU A 290 20.68 3.93 -6.60
CA LEU A 290 22.14 3.78 -6.49
C LEU A 290 22.64 2.55 -7.24
N GLU A 291 23.93 2.52 -7.55
CA GLU A 291 24.61 1.34 -8.11
C GLU A 291 24.94 0.28 -7.06
N ILE A 292 25.09 0.70 -5.80
CA ILE A 292 25.51 -0.14 -4.67
C ILE A 292 24.51 0.03 -3.52
N GLY A 293 24.02 -1.06 -3.03
CA GLY A 293 22.87 -1.29 -2.15
C GLY A 293 22.70 -0.50 -0.86
N ARG A 294 23.52 0.40 -0.36
CA ARG A 294 23.25 1.29 0.78
C ARG A 294 24.02 2.58 0.69
N ALA A 295 23.31 3.68 0.55
CA ALA A 295 23.85 4.96 0.92
C ALA A 295 23.96 5.02 2.46
N SER A 296 25.15 5.09 3.01
CA SER A 296 25.30 5.61 4.36
C SER A 296 25.08 7.12 4.27
N CYS A 297 23.94 7.62 4.76
CA CYS A 297 23.75 9.06 4.95
C CYS A 297 24.72 9.56 6.01
N ARG A 298 25.99 9.75 5.66
CA ARG A 298 27.01 10.37 6.52
C ARG A 298 27.39 11.78 6.08
N GLU A 299 26.84 12.30 5.02
CA GLU A 299 27.05 13.69 4.64
C GLU A 299 25.89 14.55 5.08
N ARG A 300 26.07 15.22 6.22
CA ARG A 300 25.31 16.44 6.53
C ARG A 300 25.90 17.55 5.65
N VAL A 301 25.13 18.02 4.72
CA VAL A 301 25.42 19.31 4.09
C VAL A 301 25.14 20.42 5.09
#